data_6ff0e81ee16a9290705bb3941812274e
#
_entry.id   6ff0e81ee16a9290705bb3941812274e
#
_cell.length_a   1.000
_cell.length_b   1.000
_cell.length_c   1.000
_cell.angle_alpha   90.00
_cell.angle_beta   90.00
_cell.angle_gamma   90.00
#
_symmetry.space_group_name_H-M   'P 1'
#
loop_
_entity.id
_entity.type
_entity.pdbx_description
1 polymer ?
#
loop_
_entity_poly.entity_id
_entity_poly.type
_entity_poly.pdbx_seq_one_letter_code
_entity_poly.pdbx_strand_id
1 'polypeptide(L)'
;DLVRISGLSHGTDVWLGNAQTLIENGDAVISTAICCRDDIMVYLINQGLEQEASFKIMEGVRKGKGLTDEQEQMMRDHNVPDWYIWSCKQIKYMFPKAHAAAYVMMAWRIDMCLGKERLDEKMSIIKNTPKHEVKNADLDLLREMKIADEMYARGYEFWPLDIYKAKAKDFQVIDGKIMPALTSIDGMGEKAAQQVEEAAKGEPFTSLENFRNRTKAPQACIEKMKELGIMGDLSDTDQLSFDFL
;
A
#
# COMPACT_ATOMS: atom_id res chain seq x y z
N ASP A 1 -7.48 -2.81 -7.22
CA ASP A 1 -8.39 -3.41 -6.20
C ASP A 1 -7.87 -3.26 -4.77
N LEU A 2 -6.58 -3.48 -4.47
CA LEU A 2 -6.03 -3.41 -3.10
C LEU A 2 -6.26 -2.05 -2.43
N VAL A 3 -6.02 -0.94 -3.13
CA VAL A 3 -6.28 0.40 -2.60
C VAL A 3 -7.78 0.59 -2.30
N ARG A 4 -8.66 -0.01 -3.10
CA ARG A 4 -10.11 0.03 -2.87
C ARG A 4 -10.50 -0.77 -1.64
N ILE A 5 -9.97 -2.00 -1.49
CA ILE A 5 -10.18 -2.84 -0.30
C ILE A 5 -9.66 -2.14 0.96
N SER A 6 -8.48 -1.55 0.89
CA SER A 6 -7.94 -0.73 1.98
C SER A 6 -8.85 0.44 2.32
N GLY A 7 -9.39 1.15 1.32
CA GLY A 7 -10.36 2.23 1.52
C GLY A 7 -11.64 1.76 2.20
N LEU A 8 -12.20 0.63 1.77
CA LEU A 8 -13.40 0.01 2.35
C LEU A 8 -13.21 -0.38 3.83
N SER A 9 -11.99 -0.74 4.23
CA SER A 9 -11.69 -1.19 5.60
C SER A 9 -11.40 -0.06 6.59
N HIS A 10 -11.19 1.17 6.14
CA HIS A 10 -10.73 2.28 6.97
C HIS A 10 -11.81 3.32 7.32
N GLY A 11 -12.97 3.31 6.69
CA GLY A 11 -14.03 4.26 6.98
C GLY A 11 -15.03 3.75 8.03
N THR A 12 -15.98 4.60 8.40
CA THR A 12 -17.14 4.23 9.22
C THR A 12 -18.35 4.11 8.32
N ASP A 13 -19.03 2.95 8.35
CA ASP A 13 -20.18 2.61 7.51
C ASP A 13 -19.89 2.73 6.00
N VAL A 14 -18.65 2.40 5.61
CA VAL A 14 -18.22 2.32 4.20
C VAL A 14 -18.39 0.89 3.69
N TRP A 15 -18.03 -0.12 4.50
CA TRP A 15 -18.14 -1.54 4.16
C TRP A 15 -19.41 -2.17 4.72
N LEU A 16 -19.49 -2.33 6.07
CA LEU A 16 -20.61 -2.98 6.73
C LEU A 16 -21.92 -2.19 6.54
N GLY A 17 -22.97 -2.88 6.09
CA GLY A 17 -24.27 -2.28 5.84
C GLY A 17 -24.29 -1.27 4.67
N ASN A 18 -23.24 -1.23 3.84
CA ASN A 18 -23.13 -0.35 2.69
C ASN A 18 -22.55 -1.10 1.49
N ALA A 19 -21.25 -0.94 1.17
CA ALA A 19 -20.65 -1.59 0.00
C ALA A 19 -20.78 -3.11 0.01
N GLN A 20 -20.70 -3.76 1.18
CA GLN A 20 -20.96 -5.18 1.34
C GLN A 20 -22.36 -5.54 0.83
N THR A 21 -23.39 -4.86 1.30
CA THR A 21 -24.79 -5.13 0.91
C THR A 21 -25.00 -4.94 -0.58
N LEU A 22 -24.43 -3.88 -1.17
CA LEU A 22 -24.55 -3.61 -2.60
C LEU A 22 -23.84 -4.67 -3.46
N ILE A 23 -22.71 -5.20 -3.00
CA ILE A 23 -21.97 -6.25 -3.71
C ILE A 23 -22.71 -7.60 -3.57
N GLU A 24 -23.21 -7.93 -2.39
CA GLU A 24 -23.99 -9.16 -2.14
C GLU A 24 -25.29 -9.17 -2.95
N ASN A 25 -25.94 -8.02 -3.12
CA ASN A 25 -27.16 -7.88 -3.95
C ASN A 25 -26.88 -7.83 -5.46
N GLY A 26 -25.63 -7.63 -5.88
CA GLY A 26 -25.25 -7.47 -7.28
C GLY A 26 -25.44 -6.06 -7.85
N ASP A 27 -25.75 -5.06 -7.02
CA ASP A 27 -25.93 -3.66 -7.41
C ASP A 27 -24.58 -2.99 -7.74
N ALA A 28 -23.51 -3.45 -7.10
CA ALA A 28 -22.14 -2.95 -7.31
C ALA A 28 -21.11 -4.08 -7.30
N VAL A 29 -19.91 -3.76 -7.74
CA VAL A 29 -18.71 -4.59 -7.59
C VAL A 29 -17.60 -3.77 -6.93
N ILE A 30 -16.51 -4.40 -6.49
CA ILE A 30 -15.39 -3.68 -5.83
C ILE A 30 -14.88 -2.51 -6.68
N SER A 31 -14.86 -2.66 -8.00
CA SER A 31 -14.39 -1.60 -8.91
C SER A 31 -15.34 -0.40 -9.01
N THR A 32 -16.62 -0.54 -8.68
CA THR A 32 -17.64 0.52 -8.76
C THR A 32 -18.12 1.03 -7.41
N ALA A 33 -18.04 0.21 -6.33
CA ALA A 33 -18.41 0.62 -4.98
C ALA A 33 -17.63 1.85 -4.50
N ILE A 34 -18.22 2.68 -3.65
CA ILE A 34 -17.55 3.85 -3.06
C ILE A 34 -16.56 3.38 -1.99
N CYS A 35 -15.26 3.56 -2.23
CA CYS A 35 -14.19 3.08 -1.35
C CYS A 35 -13.46 4.20 -0.61
N CYS A 36 -13.39 5.40 -1.21
CA CYS A 36 -12.74 6.58 -0.64
C CYS A 36 -13.45 7.85 -1.10
N ARG A 37 -13.20 8.97 -0.41
CA ARG A 37 -13.84 10.25 -0.75
C ARG A 37 -13.57 10.70 -2.18
N ASP A 38 -12.40 10.41 -2.69
CA ASP A 38 -11.98 10.79 -4.04
C ASP A 38 -12.83 10.09 -5.12
N ASP A 39 -13.31 8.87 -4.83
CA ASP A 39 -14.21 8.14 -5.75
C ASP A 39 -15.49 8.92 -5.98
N ILE A 40 -16.07 9.53 -4.91
CA ILE A 40 -17.30 10.32 -5.02
C ILE A 40 -17.08 11.52 -5.94
N MET A 41 -16.03 12.29 -5.68
CA MET A 41 -15.76 13.50 -6.47
C MET A 41 -15.52 13.17 -7.94
N VAL A 42 -14.65 12.20 -8.22
CA VAL A 42 -14.30 11.80 -9.60
C VAL A 42 -15.52 11.23 -10.34
N TYR A 43 -16.29 10.38 -9.67
CA TYR A 43 -17.49 9.79 -10.27
C TYR A 43 -18.50 10.88 -10.67
N LEU A 44 -18.82 11.82 -9.77
CA LEU A 44 -19.77 12.89 -10.02
C LEU A 44 -19.31 13.81 -11.16
N ILE A 45 -18.02 14.17 -11.20
CA ILE A 45 -17.46 14.95 -12.31
C ILE A 45 -17.61 14.20 -13.63
N ASN A 46 -17.36 12.89 -13.65
CA ASN A 46 -17.51 12.07 -14.85
C ASN A 46 -18.98 11.92 -15.28
N GLN A 47 -19.95 12.06 -14.36
CA GLN A 47 -21.37 12.14 -14.67
C GLN A 47 -21.79 13.53 -15.16
N GLY A 48 -20.85 14.50 -15.22
CA GLY A 48 -21.10 15.84 -15.73
C GLY A 48 -21.49 16.89 -14.68
N LEU A 49 -21.43 16.55 -13.38
CA LEU A 49 -21.62 17.54 -12.32
C LEU A 49 -20.43 18.52 -12.29
N GLU A 50 -20.73 19.76 -11.94
CA GLU A 50 -19.73 20.79 -11.75
C GLU A 50 -18.74 20.43 -10.63
N GLN A 51 -17.47 20.80 -10.78
CA GLN A 51 -16.41 20.43 -9.81
C GLN A 51 -16.70 20.92 -8.40
N GLU A 52 -17.19 22.16 -8.25
CA GLU A 52 -17.50 22.73 -6.96
C GLU A 52 -18.68 22.01 -6.27
N ALA A 53 -19.72 21.66 -7.03
CA ALA A 53 -20.84 20.88 -6.53
C ALA A 53 -20.41 19.47 -6.12
N SER A 54 -19.61 18.81 -6.95
CA SER A 54 -19.05 17.47 -6.69
C SER A 54 -18.17 17.47 -5.43
N PHE A 55 -17.36 18.52 -5.24
CA PHE A 55 -16.54 18.69 -4.02
C PHE A 55 -17.41 18.89 -2.78
N LYS A 56 -18.45 19.73 -2.84
CA LYS A 56 -19.37 19.98 -1.70
C LYS A 56 -20.10 18.68 -1.30
N ILE A 57 -20.59 17.92 -2.27
CA ILE A 57 -21.23 16.61 -2.04
C ILE A 57 -20.23 15.67 -1.36
N MET A 58 -19.05 15.48 -1.93
CA MET A 58 -18.00 14.63 -1.37
C MET A 58 -17.64 15.04 0.06
N GLU A 59 -17.46 16.33 0.34
CA GLU A 59 -17.14 16.84 1.68
C GLU A 59 -18.29 16.63 2.70
N GLY A 60 -19.54 16.72 2.27
CA GLY A 60 -20.71 16.39 3.08
C GLY A 60 -20.73 14.91 3.46
N VAL A 61 -20.61 14.05 2.46
CA VAL A 61 -20.63 12.59 2.63
C VAL A 61 -19.48 12.11 3.52
N ARG A 62 -18.23 12.51 3.23
CA ARG A 62 -17.08 12.04 4.01
C ARG A 62 -17.11 12.43 5.49
N LYS A 63 -17.85 13.48 5.85
CA LYS A 63 -18.05 13.97 7.24
C LYS A 63 -19.30 13.39 7.89
N GLY A 64 -20.01 12.48 7.21
CA GLY A 64 -21.23 11.86 7.72
C GLY A 64 -22.44 12.80 7.78
N LYS A 65 -22.41 13.93 7.06
CA LYS A 65 -23.57 14.85 6.98
C LYS A 65 -24.65 14.36 6.01
N GLY A 66 -24.34 13.34 5.20
CA GLY A 66 -25.23 12.85 4.15
C GLY A 66 -25.35 13.82 2.98
N LEU A 67 -26.52 13.79 2.33
CA LEU A 67 -26.87 14.60 1.17
C LEU A 67 -28.07 15.50 1.51
N THR A 68 -28.14 16.69 0.91
CA THR A 68 -29.36 17.52 0.92
C THR A 68 -30.30 17.10 -0.21
N ASP A 69 -31.58 17.45 -0.14
CA ASP A 69 -32.56 17.13 -1.17
C ASP A 69 -32.16 17.72 -2.54
N GLU A 70 -31.58 18.94 -2.54
CA GLU A 70 -31.09 19.57 -3.77
C GLU A 70 -29.89 18.80 -4.35
N GLN A 71 -29.00 18.27 -3.51
CA GLN A 71 -27.87 17.46 -3.94
C GLN A 71 -28.33 16.13 -4.51
N GLU A 72 -29.29 15.46 -3.88
CA GLU A 72 -29.88 14.22 -4.41
C GLU A 72 -30.57 14.47 -5.76
N GLN A 73 -31.33 15.54 -5.89
CA GLN A 73 -31.97 15.85 -7.16
C GLN A 73 -30.94 16.15 -8.26
N MET A 74 -29.91 16.94 -7.95
CA MET A 74 -28.79 17.20 -8.87
C MET A 74 -28.10 15.92 -9.33
N MET A 75 -27.87 14.97 -8.43
CA MET A 75 -27.28 13.68 -8.77
C MET A 75 -28.20 12.88 -9.72
N ARG A 76 -29.51 12.83 -9.46
CA ARG A 76 -30.49 12.16 -10.33
C ARG A 76 -30.58 12.79 -11.72
N ASP A 77 -30.55 14.12 -11.80
CA ASP A 77 -30.58 14.87 -13.08
C ASP A 77 -29.36 14.55 -13.97
N HIS A 78 -28.27 14.08 -13.35
CA HIS A 78 -27.04 13.63 -14.03
C HIS A 78 -26.93 12.10 -14.12
N ASN A 79 -28.03 11.37 -14.01
CA ASN A 79 -28.11 9.91 -14.15
C ASN A 79 -27.24 9.13 -13.13
N VAL A 80 -27.03 9.68 -11.94
CA VAL A 80 -26.39 8.93 -10.86
C VAL A 80 -27.38 7.88 -10.34
N PRO A 81 -27.01 6.59 -10.29
CA PRO A 81 -27.91 5.52 -9.87
C PRO A 81 -28.37 5.67 -8.40
N ASP A 82 -29.59 5.26 -8.12
CA ASP A 82 -30.17 5.34 -6.76
C ASP A 82 -29.35 4.56 -5.72
N TRP A 83 -28.75 3.42 -6.08
CA TRP A 83 -27.85 2.69 -5.19
C TRP A 83 -26.62 3.50 -4.79
N TYR A 84 -26.09 4.34 -5.70
CA TYR A 84 -24.94 5.19 -5.41
C TYR A 84 -25.32 6.33 -4.45
N ILE A 85 -26.49 6.97 -4.69
CA ILE A 85 -27.05 7.99 -3.81
C ILE A 85 -27.31 7.39 -2.42
N TRP A 86 -27.91 6.20 -2.37
CA TRP A 86 -28.15 5.46 -1.12
C TRP A 86 -26.82 5.19 -0.38
N SER A 87 -25.79 4.72 -1.07
CA SER A 87 -24.47 4.48 -0.48
C SER A 87 -23.87 5.74 0.14
N CYS A 88 -23.93 6.88 -0.55
CA CYS A 88 -23.49 8.16 -0.01
C CYS A 88 -24.18 8.53 1.31
N LYS A 89 -25.43 8.16 1.49
CA LYS A 89 -26.22 8.44 2.72
C LYS A 89 -25.86 7.55 3.90
N GLN A 90 -25.32 6.34 3.64
CA GLN A 90 -24.91 5.42 4.71
C GLN A 90 -23.58 5.84 5.37
N ILE A 91 -22.68 6.45 4.61
CA ILE A 91 -21.31 6.78 5.03
C ILE A 91 -21.32 7.79 6.18
N LYS A 92 -20.60 7.44 7.27
CA LYS A 92 -20.42 8.33 8.43
C LYS A 92 -19.06 9.00 8.44
N TYR A 93 -18.04 8.31 8.00
CA TYR A 93 -16.70 8.88 7.85
C TYR A 93 -15.90 8.16 6.78
N MET A 94 -15.18 8.90 5.96
CA MET A 94 -14.44 8.36 4.84
C MET A 94 -13.08 9.03 4.69
N PHE A 95 -12.07 8.19 4.42
CA PHE A 95 -10.69 8.62 4.22
C PHE A 95 -10.38 8.95 2.75
N PRO A 96 -9.32 9.72 2.49
CA PRO A 96 -8.84 9.97 1.13
C PRO A 96 -8.17 8.74 0.53
N LYS A 97 -8.16 8.65 -0.80
CA LYS A 97 -7.48 7.58 -1.56
C LYS A 97 -5.99 7.49 -1.24
N ALA A 98 -5.33 8.63 -1.03
CA ALA A 98 -3.92 8.68 -0.63
C ALA A 98 -3.65 7.96 0.69
N HIS A 99 -4.59 8.02 1.66
CA HIS A 99 -4.50 7.28 2.91
C HIS A 99 -4.55 5.76 2.67
N ALA A 100 -5.54 5.31 1.90
CA ALA A 100 -5.67 3.88 1.54
C ALA A 100 -4.43 3.37 0.78
N ALA A 101 -3.90 4.18 -0.14
CA ALA A 101 -2.68 3.85 -0.89
C ALA A 101 -1.45 3.75 0.04
N ALA A 102 -1.32 4.65 1.03
CA ALA A 102 -0.23 4.60 1.99
C ALA A 102 -0.23 3.28 2.79
N TYR A 103 -1.39 2.82 3.25
CA TYR A 103 -1.50 1.53 3.95
C TYR A 103 -1.14 0.33 3.07
N VAL A 104 -1.54 0.33 1.80
CA VAL A 104 -1.12 -0.71 0.85
C VAL A 104 0.40 -0.69 0.66
N MET A 105 1.00 0.49 0.53
CA MET A 105 2.47 0.62 0.42
C MET A 105 3.20 0.15 1.69
N MET A 106 2.65 0.41 2.87
CA MET A 106 3.20 -0.09 4.13
C MET A 106 3.08 -1.61 4.21
N ALA A 107 1.96 -2.20 3.81
CA ALA A 107 1.78 -3.64 3.71
C ALA A 107 2.82 -4.29 2.78
N TRP A 108 3.08 -3.69 1.64
CA TRP A 108 4.12 -4.15 0.71
C TRP A 108 5.52 -4.08 1.32
N ARG A 109 5.84 -3.02 2.07
CA ARG A 109 7.13 -2.92 2.78
C ARG A 109 7.29 -4.02 3.84
N ILE A 110 6.23 -4.32 4.57
CA ILE A 110 6.24 -5.39 5.58
C ILE A 110 6.47 -6.74 4.92
N ASP A 111 5.76 -7.03 3.83
CA ASP A 111 5.91 -8.27 3.09
C ASP A 111 7.32 -8.41 2.51
N MET A 112 7.85 -7.36 1.90
CA MET A 112 9.22 -7.33 1.40
C MET A 112 10.25 -7.63 2.50
N CYS A 113 10.00 -7.18 3.75
CA CYS A 113 10.88 -7.39 4.88
C CYS A 113 10.76 -8.79 5.51
N LEU A 114 9.58 -9.39 5.46
CA LEU A 114 9.28 -10.62 6.19
C LEU A 114 9.19 -11.84 5.27
N GLY A 115 8.64 -11.70 4.07
CA GLY A 115 8.16 -12.80 3.25
C GLY A 115 6.93 -13.50 3.86
N LYS A 116 6.26 -14.35 3.08
CA LYS A 116 4.98 -14.96 3.47
C LYS A 116 5.05 -15.76 4.77
N GLU A 117 6.06 -16.60 4.94
CA GLU A 117 6.19 -17.47 6.12
C GLU A 117 6.32 -16.67 7.43
N ARG A 118 7.20 -15.68 7.44
CA ARG A 118 7.42 -14.81 8.61
C ARG A 118 6.24 -13.87 8.88
N LEU A 119 5.53 -13.47 7.83
CA LEU A 119 4.29 -12.71 7.94
C LEU A 119 3.24 -13.52 8.71
N ASP A 120 3.00 -14.78 8.32
CA ASP A 120 2.04 -15.67 8.95
C ASP A 120 2.40 -15.96 10.41
N GLU A 121 3.68 -16.23 10.69
CA GLU A 121 4.19 -16.46 12.06
C GLU A 121 3.95 -15.21 12.94
N LYS A 122 4.32 -14.03 12.46
CA LYS A 122 4.17 -12.79 13.21
C LYS A 122 2.71 -12.42 13.44
N MET A 123 1.86 -12.60 12.44
CA MET A 123 0.41 -12.43 12.60
C MET A 123 -0.16 -13.38 13.65
N SER A 124 0.29 -14.63 13.68
CA SER A 124 -0.12 -15.63 14.65
C SER A 124 0.29 -15.22 16.09
N ILE A 125 1.52 -14.76 16.27
CA ILE A 125 2.01 -14.28 17.57
C ILE A 125 1.11 -13.14 18.09
N ILE A 126 0.87 -12.11 17.29
CA ILE A 126 0.05 -10.94 17.70
C ILE A 126 -1.39 -11.38 18.01
N LYS A 127 -1.99 -12.25 17.19
CA LYS A 127 -3.35 -12.75 17.41
C LYS A 127 -3.50 -13.56 18.69
N ASN A 128 -2.46 -14.29 19.11
CA ASN A 128 -2.46 -15.14 20.29
C ASN A 128 -1.98 -14.42 21.56
N THR A 129 -1.45 -13.19 21.44
CA THR A 129 -1.03 -12.38 22.58
C THR A 129 -2.27 -11.87 23.34
N PRO A 130 -2.29 -11.93 24.69
CA PRO A 130 -3.38 -11.39 25.49
C PRO A 130 -3.63 -9.91 25.19
N LYS A 131 -4.90 -9.51 25.06
CA LYS A 131 -5.29 -8.15 24.63
C LYS A 131 -4.66 -7.01 25.43
N HIS A 132 -4.38 -7.24 26.73
CA HIS A 132 -3.76 -6.23 27.61
C HIS A 132 -2.26 -6.08 27.41
N GLU A 133 -1.62 -7.02 26.70
CA GLU A 133 -0.18 -7.00 26.37
C GLU A 133 0.08 -6.49 24.95
N VAL A 134 -0.94 -6.48 24.07
CA VAL A 134 -0.82 -6.01 22.70
C VAL A 134 -0.71 -4.49 22.66
N LYS A 135 0.36 -3.97 22.11
CA LYS A 135 0.58 -2.53 21.93
C LYS A 135 -0.20 -2.00 20.73
N ASN A 136 -0.52 -0.71 20.72
CA ASN A 136 -1.19 -0.07 19.58
C ASN A 136 -0.38 -0.23 18.28
N ALA A 137 0.94 -0.14 18.36
CA ALA A 137 1.82 -0.38 17.21
C ALA A 137 1.68 -1.80 16.63
N ASP A 138 1.46 -2.81 17.47
CA ASP A 138 1.25 -4.19 17.02
C ASP A 138 -0.13 -4.35 16.33
N LEU A 139 -1.14 -3.62 16.79
CA LEU A 139 -2.46 -3.61 16.15
C LEU A 139 -2.41 -2.93 14.78
N ASP A 140 -1.67 -1.85 14.66
CA ASP A 140 -1.48 -1.16 13.37
C ASP A 140 -0.69 -2.06 12.41
N LEU A 141 0.40 -2.66 12.89
CA LEU A 141 1.18 -3.65 12.14
C LEU A 141 0.32 -4.84 11.68
N LEU A 142 -0.56 -5.36 12.55
CA LEU A 142 -1.47 -6.45 12.20
C LEU A 142 -2.45 -6.07 11.09
N ARG A 143 -2.93 -4.82 11.07
CA ARG A 143 -3.80 -4.33 9.99
C ARG A 143 -3.07 -4.31 8.65
N GLU A 144 -1.84 -3.84 8.65
CA GLU A 144 -1.00 -3.79 7.45
C GLU A 144 -0.65 -5.19 6.95
N MET A 145 -0.31 -6.10 7.85
CA MET A 145 -0.01 -7.51 7.53
C MET A 145 -1.22 -8.23 6.93
N LYS A 146 -2.45 -7.92 7.37
CA LYS A 146 -3.68 -8.46 6.76
C LYS A 146 -3.87 -8.04 5.31
N ILE A 147 -3.42 -6.84 4.93
CA ILE A 147 -3.48 -6.38 3.53
C ILE A 147 -2.49 -7.19 2.69
N ALA A 148 -1.29 -7.45 3.19
CA ALA A 148 -0.32 -8.31 2.51
C ALA A 148 -0.83 -9.76 2.39
N ASP A 149 -1.44 -10.29 3.43
CA ASP A 149 -2.06 -11.63 3.42
C ASP A 149 -3.18 -11.74 2.38
N GLU A 150 -4.03 -10.72 2.27
CA GLU A 150 -5.06 -10.64 1.22
C GLU A 150 -4.46 -10.61 -0.20
N MET A 151 -3.29 -10.00 -0.38
CA MET A 151 -2.59 -10.02 -1.68
C MET A 151 -2.18 -11.44 -2.05
N TYR A 152 -1.60 -12.20 -1.13
CA TYR A 152 -1.27 -13.61 -1.36
C TYR A 152 -2.51 -14.45 -1.64
N ALA A 153 -3.59 -14.24 -0.87
CA ALA A 153 -4.85 -14.94 -1.09
C ALA A 153 -5.46 -14.70 -2.48
N ARG A 154 -5.16 -13.54 -3.09
CA ARG A 154 -5.54 -13.20 -4.47
C ARG A 154 -4.54 -13.67 -5.53
N GLY A 155 -3.50 -14.41 -5.15
CA GLY A 155 -2.51 -14.94 -6.07
C GLY A 155 -1.45 -13.94 -6.51
N TYR A 156 -1.31 -12.80 -5.82
CA TYR A 156 -0.16 -11.91 -6.04
C TYR A 156 1.05 -12.47 -5.32
N GLU A 157 2.18 -12.53 -6.02
CA GLU A 157 3.45 -12.94 -5.48
C GLU A 157 4.48 -11.82 -5.59
N PHE A 158 5.46 -11.83 -4.70
CA PHE A 158 6.54 -10.86 -4.69
C PHE A 158 7.87 -11.52 -4.99
N TRP A 159 8.71 -10.81 -5.74
CA TRP A 159 10.13 -11.12 -5.79
C TRP A 159 10.82 -10.56 -4.54
N PRO A 160 11.77 -11.30 -3.95
CA PRO A 160 12.74 -10.67 -3.05
C PRO A 160 13.40 -9.49 -3.77
N LEU A 161 13.64 -8.39 -3.06
CA LEU A 161 14.25 -7.22 -3.66
C LEU A 161 15.66 -7.58 -4.16
N ASP A 162 15.87 -7.38 -5.45
CA ASP A 162 17.14 -7.61 -6.14
C ASP A 162 17.71 -6.27 -6.60
N ILE A 163 18.85 -5.87 -6.03
CA ILE A 163 19.48 -4.57 -6.33
C ILE A 163 19.86 -4.39 -7.78
N TYR A 164 20.06 -5.48 -8.53
CA TYR A 164 20.40 -5.44 -9.96
C TYR A 164 19.18 -5.35 -10.88
N LYS A 165 17.98 -5.63 -10.37
CA LYS A 165 16.74 -5.61 -11.15
C LYS A 165 15.77 -4.52 -10.73
N ALA A 166 15.79 -4.16 -9.45
CA ALA A 166 14.86 -3.19 -8.89
C ALA A 166 15.11 -1.77 -9.43
N LYS A 167 14.02 -1.05 -9.72
CA LYS A 167 14.05 0.37 -10.05
C LYS A 167 14.12 1.24 -8.80
N ALA A 168 14.61 2.47 -8.96
CA ALA A 168 14.69 3.41 -7.86
C ALA A 168 13.32 3.68 -7.20
N LYS A 169 12.29 3.99 -8.01
CA LYS A 169 10.97 4.47 -7.54
C LYS A 169 9.81 3.55 -7.93
N ASP A 170 9.92 2.85 -9.04
CA ASP A 170 8.79 2.16 -9.65
C ASP A 170 8.79 0.68 -9.31
N PHE A 171 7.64 0.20 -8.84
CA PHE A 171 7.40 -1.23 -8.77
C PHE A 171 7.31 -1.82 -10.17
N GLN A 172 7.83 -3.01 -10.36
CA GLN A 172 7.81 -3.70 -11.64
C GLN A 172 7.05 -5.02 -11.50
N VAL A 173 6.46 -5.46 -12.61
CA VAL A 173 5.96 -6.84 -12.71
C VAL A 173 6.94 -7.62 -13.59
N ILE A 174 7.62 -8.59 -13.00
CA ILE A 174 8.59 -9.46 -13.66
C ILE A 174 8.10 -10.89 -13.52
N ASP A 175 7.86 -11.57 -14.63
CA ASP A 175 7.35 -12.97 -14.66
C ASP A 175 6.09 -13.16 -13.79
N GLY A 176 5.18 -12.18 -13.82
CA GLY A 176 3.93 -12.21 -13.07
C GLY A 176 4.05 -11.90 -11.57
N LYS A 177 5.25 -11.68 -11.05
CA LYS A 177 5.50 -11.32 -9.64
C LYS A 177 5.90 -9.84 -9.53
N ILE A 178 5.61 -9.26 -8.38
CA ILE A 178 5.90 -7.85 -8.10
C ILE A 178 7.33 -7.72 -7.57
N MET A 179 8.18 -6.95 -8.27
CA MET A 179 9.50 -6.52 -7.81
C MET A 179 9.36 -5.17 -7.11
N PRO A 180 9.70 -5.07 -5.81
CA PRO A 180 9.65 -3.80 -5.09
C PRO A 180 10.65 -2.78 -5.61
N ALA A 181 10.35 -1.49 -5.44
CA ALA A 181 11.28 -0.40 -5.72
C ALA A 181 12.34 -0.26 -4.61
N LEU A 182 13.52 0.25 -4.95
CA LEU A 182 14.59 0.50 -3.96
C LEU A 182 14.17 1.49 -2.86
N THR A 183 13.32 2.49 -3.19
CA THR A 183 12.73 3.41 -2.19
C THR A 183 11.81 2.72 -1.19
N SER A 184 11.46 1.46 -1.38
CA SER A 184 10.70 0.67 -0.39
C SER A 184 11.55 0.27 0.81
N ILE A 185 12.89 0.31 0.71
CA ILE A 185 13.80 0.09 1.82
C ILE A 185 13.70 1.29 2.77
N ASP A 186 13.45 1.02 4.05
CA ASP A 186 13.33 2.06 5.05
C ASP A 186 14.61 2.91 5.14
N GLY A 187 14.44 4.23 5.12
CA GLY A 187 15.55 5.20 5.09
C GLY A 187 16.21 5.40 3.72
N MET A 188 15.82 4.67 2.67
CA MET A 188 16.34 4.83 1.31
C MET A 188 15.64 6.00 0.61
N GLY A 189 16.27 7.18 0.60
CA GLY A 189 15.77 8.34 -0.14
C GLY A 189 15.92 8.18 -1.66
N GLU A 190 15.10 8.92 -2.43
CA GLU A 190 15.07 8.84 -3.90
C GLU A 190 16.45 8.98 -4.57
N LYS A 191 17.27 9.94 -4.09
CA LYS A 191 18.62 10.16 -4.66
C LYS A 191 19.53 8.96 -4.44
N ALA A 192 19.49 8.35 -3.25
CA ALA A 192 20.28 7.16 -2.93
C ALA A 192 19.79 5.97 -3.77
N ALA A 193 18.48 5.77 -3.89
CA ALA A 193 17.89 4.74 -4.73
C ALA A 193 18.29 4.86 -6.20
N GLN A 194 18.28 6.08 -6.76
CA GLN A 194 18.74 6.34 -8.12
C GLN A 194 20.24 6.03 -8.31
N GLN A 195 21.07 6.36 -7.32
CA GLN A 195 22.50 6.03 -7.35
C GLN A 195 22.73 4.51 -7.27
N VAL A 196 21.94 3.77 -6.50
CA VAL A 196 21.99 2.31 -6.47
C VAL A 196 21.58 1.72 -7.82
N GLU A 197 20.45 2.17 -8.40
CA GLU A 197 20.00 1.71 -9.72
C GLU A 197 21.04 1.98 -10.81
N GLU A 198 21.66 3.14 -10.80
CA GLU A 198 22.68 3.48 -11.80
C GLU A 198 23.97 2.68 -11.60
N ALA A 199 24.44 2.54 -10.36
CA ALA A 199 25.63 1.77 -10.06
C ALA A 199 25.46 0.27 -10.36
N ALA A 200 24.25 -0.27 -10.21
CA ALA A 200 23.93 -1.65 -10.48
C ALA A 200 23.95 -2.04 -11.98
N LYS A 201 23.88 -1.04 -12.87
CA LYS A 201 24.04 -1.26 -14.34
C LYS A 201 25.47 -1.55 -14.76
N GLY A 202 26.45 -1.23 -13.92
CA GLY A 202 27.87 -1.48 -14.19
C GLY A 202 28.32 -2.85 -13.69
N GLU A 203 29.61 -2.94 -13.34
CA GLU A 203 30.19 -4.15 -12.79
C GLU A 203 29.48 -4.57 -11.49
N PRO A 204 29.32 -5.88 -11.22
CA PRO A 204 28.80 -6.38 -9.95
C PRO A 204 29.55 -5.78 -8.76
N PHE A 205 28.85 -5.64 -7.65
CA PHE A 205 29.47 -5.18 -6.40
C PHE A 205 30.34 -6.30 -5.82
N THR A 206 31.55 -5.96 -5.40
CA THR A 206 32.54 -6.91 -4.88
C THR A 206 32.49 -7.04 -3.35
N SER A 207 32.05 -5.94 -2.68
CA SER A 207 31.92 -5.87 -1.22
C SER A 207 30.89 -4.80 -0.82
N LEU A 208 30.53 -4.77 0.46
CA LEU A 208 29.69 -3.71 1.02
C LEU A 208 30.40 -2.35 1.00
N GLU A 209 31.71 -2.34 1.17
CA GLU A 209 32.52 -1.13 1.00
C GLU A 209 32.48 -0.61 -0.45
N ASN A 210 32.64 -1.49 -1.44
CA ASN A 210 32.50 -1.18 -2.85
C ASN A 210 31.09 -0.65 -3.16
N PHE A 211 30.06 -1.32 -2.68
CA PHE A 211 28.67 -0.87 -2.81
C PHE A 211 28.49 0.55 -2.25
N ARG A 212 28.92 0.79 -1.01
CA ARG A 212 28.83 2.10 -0.36
C ARG A 212 29.56 3.21 -1.13
N ASN A 213 30.78 2.91 -1.60
CA ASN A 213 31.59 3.87 -2.33
C ASN A 213 30.98 4.27 -3.67
N ARG A 214 30.36 3.33 -4.38
CA ARG A 214 29.72 3.55 -5.69
C ARG A 214 28.34 4.18 -5.57
N THR A 215 27.54 3.84 -4.55
CA THR A 215 26.13 4.24 -4.45
C THR A 215 25.90 5.42 -3.51
N LYS A 216 26.84 5.70 -2.61
CA LYS A 216 26.68 6.69 -1.52
C LYS A 216 25.45 6.42 -0.65
N ALA A 217 24.95 5.17 -0.61
CA ALA A 217 23.83 4.78 0.23
C ALA A 217 24.15 5.03 1.71
N PRO A 218 23.16 5.49 2.52
CA PRO A 218 23.35 5.67 3.94
C PRO A 218 23.69 4.36 4.63
N GLN A 219 24.57 4.41 5.66
CA GLN A 219 25.01 3.23 6.40
C GLN A 219 23.82 2.44 6.99
N ALA A 220 22.84 3.14 7.55
CA ALA A 220 21.63 2.52 8.11
C ALA A 220 20.83 1.72 7.05
N CYS A 221 20.80 2.21 5.81
CA CYS A 221 20.15 1.47 4.70
C CYS A 221 20.94 0.21 4.33
N ILE A 222 22.28 0.28 4.32
CA ILE A 222 23.14 -0.87 4.02
C ILE A 222 22.95 -1.95 5.10
N GLU A 223 22.94 -1.56 6.36
CA GLU A 223 22.69 -2.46 7.49
C GLU A 223 21.30 -3.13 7.35
N LYS A 224 20.29 -2.34 7.03
CA LYS A 224 18.93 -2.86 6.79
C LYS A 224 18.88 -3.82 5.61
N MET A 225 19.54 -3.51 4.50
CA MET A 225 19.65 -4.40 3.33
C MET A 225 20.37 -5.71 3.68
N LYS A 226 21.40 -5.65 4.53
CA LYS A 226 22.09 -6.84 5.04
C LYS A 226 21.19 -7.70 5.93
N GLU A 227 20.46 -7.09 6.88
CA GLU A 227 19.46 -7.78 7.71
C GLU A 227 18.37 -8.48 6.88
N LEU A 228 17.97 -7.88 5.78
CA LEU A 228 16.95 -8.40 4.85
C LEU A 228 17.50 -9.45 3.87
N GLY A 229 18.82 -9.72 3.90
CA GLY A 229 19.47 -10.65 2.96
C GLY A 229 19.57 -10.13 1.51
N ILE A 230 19.29 -8.85 1.28
CA ILE A 230 19.30 -8.22 -0.07
C ILE A 230 20.72 -8.16 -0.64
N MET A 231 21.72 -8.06 0.23
CA MET A 231 23.13 -7.95 -0.16
C MET A 231 23.79 -9.29 -0.47
N GLY A 232 23.08 -10.43 -0.28
CA GLY A 232 23.66 -11.77 -0.48
C GLY A 232 24.89 -11.99 0.38
N ASP A 233 25.89 -12.66 -0.19
CA ASP A 233 27.14 -13.04 0.47
C ASP A 233 28.27 -12.01 0.27
N LEU A 234 27.95 -10.74 0.00
CA LEU A 234 28.97 -9.71 -0.16
C LEU A 234 29.78 -9.55 1.14
N SER A 235 31.11 -9.66 1.00
CA SER A 235 32.05 -9.40 2.11
C SER A 235 31.96 -7.95 2.57
N ASP A 236 32.39 -7.66 3.80
CA ASP A 236 32.36 -6.31 4.34
C ASP A 236 33.35 -5.38 3.59
N THR A 237 34.51 -5.91 3.18
CA THR A 237 35.59 -5.18 2.49
C THR A 237 36.14 -5.94 1.31
N ASP A 238 36.79 -5.23 0.37
CA ASP A 238 37.53 -5.84 -0.75
C ASP A 238 38.88 -6.45 -0.30
N GLN A 239 39.28 -6.29 0.95
CA GLN A 239 40.52 -6.87 1.46
C GLN A 239 40.33 -8.38 1.69
N LEU A 240 41.13 -9.17 0.98
CA LEU A 240 41.30 -10.57 1.31
C LEU A 240 41.96 -10.66 2.69
N SER A 241 41.20 -11.08 3.71
CA SER A 241 41.81 -11.46 4.99
C SER A 241 42.61 -12.75 4.75
N PHE A 242 43.93 -12.62 4.77
CA PHE A 242 44.81 -13.77 4.85
C PHE A 242 44.79 -14.33 6.28
N ASP A 243 43.67 -14.93 6.68
CA ASP A 243 43.63 -15.79 7.86
C ASP A 243 44.05 -17.22 7.44
N PHE A 244 45.31 -17.31 7.03
CA PHE A 244 46.02 -18.59 6.99
C PHE A 244 47.23 -18.45 7.96
N LEU A 245 47.01 -18.82 9.20
CA LEU A 245 48.00 -19.46 10.06
C LEU A 245 47.33 -20.18 11.21
#